data_b8f165530feed5ef6f456a2cdb2e5796
#
_entry.id   b8f165530feed5ef6f456a2cdb2e5796
#
_cell.length_a   1.000
_cell.length_b   1.000
_cell.length_c   1.000
_cell.angle_alpha   90.00
_cell.angle_beta   90.00
_cell.angle_gamma   90.00
#
_symmetry.space_group_name_H-M   'P 1'
#
loop_
_entity.id
_entity.type
_entity.pdbx_description
1 polymer ?
#
loop_
_entity_poly.entity_id
_entity_poly.type
_entity_poly.pdbx_seq_one_letter_code
_entity_poly.pdbx_strand_id
1 'polypeptide(L)'
;MADPKKMLNILLVDDDDVDVMNVQRAFKKANITNPLFVAGNGVEALEKLRNGSIPEHNRLVLLDLNMPKMNGIEFLRELRKDAALAATSVVVLTTSNEDKDKVEAYKLNVAGYLLKPVTFTNFVDTMATLNKYWTLVELP
;
A
#
# COMPACT_ATOMS: atom_id res chain seq x y z
N MET A 1 16.32 -15.39 -10.63
CA MET A 1 16.07 -14.01 -11.06
C MET A 1 14.58 -13.74 -11.07
N ALA A 2 14.13 -12.64 -10.46
CA ALA A 2 12.71 -12.35 -10.44
C ALA A 2 12.21 -11.98 -11.84
N ASP A 3 11.06 -12.51 -12.22
CA ASP A 3 10.40 -12.13 -13.47
C ASP A 3 9.96 -10.66 -13.35
N PRO A 4 10.42 -9.75 -14.23
CA PRO A 4 10.02 -8.34 -14.18
C PRO A 4 8.50 -8.13 -14.22
N LYS A 5 7.76 -9.04 -14.86
CA LYS A 5 6.30 -8.97 -14.94
C LYS A 5 5.63 -9.23 -13.59
N LYS A 6 6.33 -9.87 -12.64
CA LYS A 6 5.84 -10.16 -11.29
C LYS A 6 6.37 -9.19 -10.24
N MET A 7 7.21 -8.24 -10.63
CA MET A 7 7.74 -7.23 -9.72
C MET A 7 6.63 -6.27 -9.29
N LEU A 8 6.45 -6.12 -7.98
CA LEU A 8 5.45 -5.21 -7.44
C LEU A 8 5.86 -3.76 -7.62
N ASN A 9 4.91 -2.95 -8.02
CA ASN A 9 5.02 -1.49 -8.03
C ASN A 9 4.31 -0.99 -6.78
N ILE A 10 5.04 -0.39 -5.86
CA ILE A 10 4.54 -0.06 -4.53
C ILE A 10 4.28 1.44 -4.44
N LEU A 11 3.05 1.81 -4.09
CA LEU A 11 2.67 3.19 -3.81
C LEU A 11 2.45 3.35 -2.31
N LEU A 12 3.25 4.22 -1.69
CA LEU A 12 3.09 4.60 -0.29
C LEU A 12 2.26 5.89 -0.22
N VAL A 13 1.11 5.82 0.43
CA VAL A 13 0.22 6.97 0.62
C VAL A 13 0.28 7.36 2.09
N ASP A 14 1.06 8.40 2.39
CA ASP A 14 1.31 8.85 3.77
C ASP A 14 1.77 10.30 3.74
N ASP A 15 1.20 11.14 4.59
CA ASP A 15 1.54 12.56 4.67
C ASP A 15 2.70 12.88 5.62
N ASP A 16 3.18 11.88 6.35
CA ASP A 16 4.25 12.06 7.35
C ASP A 16 5.60 11.66 6.77
N ASP A 17 6.51 12.63 6.64
CA ASP A 17 7.85 12.40 6.08
C ASP A 17 8.66 11.39 6.90
N VAL A 18 8.46 11.34 8.21
CA VAL A 18 9.15 10.37 9.07
C VAL A 18 8.70 8.95 8.76
N ASP A 19 7.40 8.74 8.57
CA ASP A 19 6.87 7.43 8.18
C ASP A 19 7.40 7.00 6.82
N VAL A 20 7.45 7.93 5.86
CA VAL A 20 8.01 7.65 4.53
C VAL A 20 9.47 7.23 4.64
N MET A 21 10.27 7.94 5.44
CA MET A 21 11.66 7.59 5.67
C MET A 21 11.82 6.21 6.30
N ASN A 22 10.94 5.86 7.25
CA ASN A 22 10.99 4.55 7.90
C ASN A 22 10.71 3.43 6.92
N VAL A 23 9.75 3.60 6.02
CA VAL A 23 9.46 2.62 4.97
C VAL A 23 10.64 2.49 4.01
N GLN A 24 11.21 3.61 3.57
CA GLN A 24 12.37 3.60 2.69
C GLN A 24 13.56 2.88 3.31
N ARG A 25 13.82 3.11 4.61
CA ARG A 25 14.87 2.42 5.35
C ARG A 25 14.62 0.92 5.48
N ALA A 26 13.36 0.55 5.72
CA ALA A 26 12.98 -0.86 5.82
C ALA A 26 13.20 -1.58 4.49
N PHE A 27 12.86 -0.95 3.38
CA PHE A 27 13.10 -1.47 2.03
C PHE A 27 14.59 -1.68 1.79
N LYS A 28 15.40 -0.67 2.12
CA LYS A 28 16.84 -0.74 1.93
C LYS A 28 17.46 -1.87 2.76
N LYS A 29 17.05 -1.98 4.02
CA LYS A 29 17.55 -3.03 4.92
C LYS A 29 17.19 -4.44 4.44
N ALA A 30 16.01 -4.59 3.85
CA ALA A 30 15.53 -5.87 3.35
C ALA A 30 16.03 -6.17 1.92
N ASN A 31 16.85 -5.30 1.34
CA ASN A 31 17.31 -5.40 -0.04
C ASN A 31 16.14 -5.47 -1.05
N ILE A 32 15.07 -4.75 -0.76
CA ILE A 32 13.92 -4.66 -1.65
C ILE A 32 14.21 -3.59 -2.69
N THR A 33 14.26 -3.99 -3.95
CA THR A 33 14.57 -3.10 -5.07
C THR A 33 13.34 -2.71 -5.89
N ASN A 34 12.16 -3.05 -5.41
CA ASN A 34 10.90 -2.70 -6.06
C ASN A 34 10.75 -1.18 -6.18
N PRO A 35 10.19 -0.68 -7.29
CA PRO A 35 9.88 0.73 -7.40
C PRO A 35 8.95 1.17 -6.27
N LEU A 36 9.31 2.26 -5.58
CA LEU A 36 8.52 2.85 -4.52
C LEU A 36 8.10 4.26 -4.94
N PHE A 37 6.80 4.45 -5.10
CA PHE A 37 6.19 5.73 -5.40
C PHE A 37 5.57 6.28 -4.12
N VAL A 38 5.55 7.61 -3.96
CA VAL A 38 5.03 8.24 -2.75
C VAL A 38 3.96 9.27 -3.12
N ALA A 39 2.86 9.26 -2.39
CA ALA A 39 1.82 10.26 -2.47
C ALA A 39 1.51 10.78 -1.06
N GLY A 40 1.34 12.08 -0.91
CA GLY A 40 1.13 12.71 0.39
C GLY A 40 -0.32 12.74 0.86
N ASN A 41 -1.28 12.36 0.01
CA ASN A 41 -2.70 12.28 0.37
C ASN A 41 -3.44 11.44 -0.67
N GLY A 42 -4.73 11.17 -0.40
CA GLY A 42 -5.54 10.32 -1.27
C GLY A 42 -5.79 10.91 -2.65
N VAL A 43 -5.91 12.23 -2.76
CA VAL A 43 -6.12 12.89 -4.04
C VAL A 43 -4.92 12.68 -4.96
N GLU A 44 -3.73 12.95 -4.43
CA GLU A 44 -2.47 12.75 -5.16
C GLU A 44 -2.29 11.28 -5.56
N ALA A 45 -2.64 10.37 -4.65
CA ALA A 45 -2.55 8.93 -4.91
C ALA A 45 -3.43 8.51 -6.09
N LEU A 46 -4.68 8.95 -6.10
CA LEU A 46 -5.60 8.65 -7.22
C LEU A 46 -5.10 9.22 -8.54
N GLU A 47 -4.57 10.45 -8.52
CA GLU A 47 -3.98 11.04 -9.71
C GLU A 47 -2.84 10.19 -10.27
N LYS A 48 -1.93 9.75 -9.41
CA LYS A 48 -0.79 8.93 -9.82
C LYS A 48 -1.21 7.57 -10.36
N LEU A 49 -2.24 6.98 -9.78
CA LEU A 49 -2.77 5.70 -10.26
C LEU A 49 -3.48 5.83 -11.61
N ARG A 50 -4.06 7.01 -11.89
CA ARG A 50 -4.85 7.25 -13.12
C ARG A 50 -4.04 7.81 -14.28
N ASN A 51 -2.94 8.52 -14.01
CA ASN A 51 -2.22 9.29 -15.02
C ASN A 51 -1.03 8.57 -15.66
N GLY A 52 -0.83 7.31 -15.36
CA GLY A 52 0.27 6.52 -15.91
C GLY A 52 1.61 6.69 -15.21
N SER A 53 1.67 7.45 -14.10
CA SER A 53 2.90 7.60 -13.31
C SER A 53 3.37 6.27 -12.72
N ILE A 54 2.45 5.35 -12.46
CA ILE A 54 2.71 4.05 -11.88
C ILE A 54 2.23 2.99 -12.87
N PRO A 55 3.07 1.98 -13.19
CA PRO A 55 2.64 0.91 -14.09
C PRO A 55 1.31 0.30 -13.67
N GLU A 56 0.48 -0.08 -14.63
CA GLU A 56 -0.90 -0.52 -14.37
C GLU A 56 -1.02 -1.95 -13.84
N HIS A 57 0.07 -2.65 -13.72
CA HIS A 57 0.09 -4.04 -13.28
C HIS A 57 0.89 -4.23 -11.99
N ASN A 58 0.55 -5.25 -11.22
CA ASN A 58 1.25 -5.63 -9.98
C ASN A 58 1.42 -4.46 -9.02
N ARG A 59 0.31 -3.77 -8.74
CA ARG A 59 0.30 -2.63 -7.81
C ARG A 59 0.00 -3.08 -6.40
N LEU A 60 0.77 -2.56 -5.44
CA LEU A 60 0.48 -2.67 -4.01
C LEU A 60 0.46 -1.26 -3.43
N VAL A 61 -0.62 -0.91 -2.76
CA VAL A 61 -0.73 0.37 -2.05
C VAL A 61 -0.50 0.14 -0.57
N LEU A 62 0.44 0.87 0.01
CA LEU A 62 0.64 0.96 1.46
C LEU A 62 -0.04 2.26 1.89
N LEU A 63 -1.12 2.16 2.65
CA LEU A 63 -2.03 3.27 2.87
C LEU A 63 -2.14 3.67 4.33
N ASP A 64 -1.79 4.92 4.65
CA ASP A 64 -2.09 5.53 5.94
C ASP A 64 -3.57 5.92 5.99
N LEU A 65 -4.26 5.55 7.07
CA LEU A 65 -5.68 5.89 7.23
C LEU A 65 -5.91 7.34 7.64
N ASN A 66 -4.95 7.94 8.36
CA ASN A 66 -5.12 9.27 8.96
C ASN A 66 -4.32 10.32 8.20
N MET A 67 -4.94 10.91 7.18
CA MET A 67 -4.31 11.93 6.35
C MET A 67 -5.23 13.14 6.20
N PRO A 68 -4.66 14.35 5.99
CA PRO A 68 -5.47 15.52 5.62
C PRO A 68 -5.99 15.39 4.19
N LYS A 69 -6.92 16.25 3.82
CA LYS A 69 -7.61 16.30 2.53
C LYS A 69 -8.46 15.05 2.31
N MET A 70 -7.93 14.00 1.69
CA MET A 70 -8.64 12.74 1.55
C MET A 70 -7.98 11.70 2.44
N ASN A 71 -8.67 11.25 3.49
CA ASN A 71 -8.16 10.23 4.40
C ASN A 71 -8.15 8.84 3.73
N GLY A 72 -7.55 7.86 4.43
CA GLY A 72 -7.38 6.54 3.85
C GLY A 72 -8.68 5.82 3.53
N ILE A 73 -9.72 5.98 4.36
CA ILE A 73 -11.02 5.35 4.11
C ILE A 73 -11.69 5.96 2.88
N GLU A 74 -11.66 7.28 2.76
CA GLU A 74 -12.19 7.97 1.58
C GLU A 74 -11.46 7.54 0.31
N PHE A 75 -10.13 7.44 0.37
CA PHE A 75 -9.32 6.96 -0.74
C PHE A 75 -9.74 5.54 -1.15
N LEU A 76 -9.88 4.63 -0.17
CA LEU A 76 -10.30 3.26 -0.44
C LEU A 76 -11.68 3.20 -1.13
N ARG A 77 -12.62 4.01 -0.67
CA ARG A 77 -13.94 4.05 -1.28
C ARG A 77 -13.87 4.48 -2.75
N GLU A 78 -13.10 5.53 -3.02
CA GLU A 78 -12.92 5.99 -4.40
C GLU A 78 -12.19 4.96 -5.27
N LEU A 79 -11.18 4.29 -4.69
CA LEU A 79 -10.44 3.25 -5.38
C LEU A 79 -11.37 2.09 -5.80
N ARG A 80 -12.24 1.64 -4.88
CA ARG A 80 -13.15 0.51 -5.13
C ARG A 80 -14.29 0.86 -6.07
N LYS A 81 -14.64 2.13 -6.20
CA LYS A 81 -15.65 2.60 -7.16
C LYS A 81 -15.11 2.72 -8.58
N ASP A 82 -13.82 2.91 -8.74
CA ASP A 82 -13.20 3.05 -10.05
C ASP A 82 -12.97 1.67 -10.66
N ALA A 83 -13.68 1.36 -11.74
CA ALA A 83 -13.63 0.04 -12.36
C ALA A 83 -12.21 -0.37 -12.77
N ALA A 84 -11.36 0.59 -13.16
CA ALA A 84 -9.99 0.32 -13.55
C ALA A 84 -9.07 0.05 -12.37
N LEU A 85 -9.44 0.50 -11.15
CA LEU A 85 -8.61 0.43 -9.95
C LEU A 85 -9.18 -0.49 -8.87
N ALA A 86 -10.38 -1.00 -9.04
CA ALA A 86 -11.13 -1.69 -8.00
C ALA A 86 -10.44 -2.94 -7.45
N ALA A 87 -9.58 -3.58 -8.24
CA ALA A 87 -8.87 -4.81 -7.84
C ALA A 87 -7.48 -4.54 -7.25
N THR A 88 -7.10 -3.27 -7.04
CA THR A 88 -5.78 -2.92 -6.49
C THR A 88 -5.61 -3.47 -5.08
N SER A 89 -4.48 -4.13 -4.82
CA SER A 89 -4.16 -4.66 -3.50
C SER A 89 -3.72 -3.54 -2.56
N VAL A 90 -4.26 -3.53 -1.35
CA VAL A 90 -3.97 -2.49 -0.34
C VAL A 90 -3.59 -3.12 0.98
N VAL A 91 -2.51 -2.65 1.59
CA VAL A 91 -2.14 -2.92 2.98
C VAL A 91 -2.27 -1.61 3.75
N VAL A 92 -3.01 -1.63 4.83
CA VAL A 92 -3.26 -0.43 5.64
C VAL A 92 -2.16 -0.25 6.67
N LEU A 93 -1.57 0.96 6.70
CA LEU A 93 -0.64 1.39 7.74
C LEU A 93 -1.41 2.16 8.80
N THR A 94 -1.29 1.77 10.06
CA THR A 94 -2.05 2.44 11.13
C THR A 94 -1.30 2.42 12.45
N THR A 95 -1.41 3.53 13.22
CA THR A 95 -1.03 3.57 14.63
C THR A 95 -2.21 3.23 15.53
N SER A 96 -3.41 3.21 14.95
CA SER A 96 -4.65 3.05 15.68
C SER A 96 -5.06 1.59 15.73
N ASN A 97 -5.39 1.13 16.95
CA ASN A 97 -6.06 -0.15 17.14
C ASN A 97 -7.59 0.06 17.17
N GLU A 98 -8.08 1.18 16.65
CA GLU A 98 -9.50 1.46 16.62
C GLU A 98 -10.21 0.45 15.72
N ASP A 99 -11.04 -0.36 16.33
CA ASP A 99 -11.77 -1.42 15.66
C ASP A 99 -12.63 -0.93 14.51
N LYS A 100 -13.15 0.29 14.65
CA LYS A 100 -13.99 0.92 13.64
C LYS A 100 -13.25 1.12 12.31
N ASP A 101 -12.05 1.66 12.36
CA ASP A 101 -11.25 1.88 11.14
C ASP A 101 -10.87 0.55 10.50
N LYS A 102 -10.51 -0.45 11.30
CA LYS A 102 -10.19 -1.78 10.80
C LYS A 102 -11.39 -2.43 10.13
N VAL A 103 -12.55 -2.35 10.76
CA VAL A 103 -13.79 -2.92 10.20
C VAL A 103 -14.16 -2.23 8.87
N GLU A 104 -14.02 -0.91 8.81
CA GLU A 104 -14.25 -0.17 7.56
C GLU A 104 -13.27 -0.63 6.47
N ALA A 105 -12.00 -0.73 6.80
CA ALA A 105 -10.98 -1.15 5.85
C ALA A 105 -11.24 -2.59 5.34
N TYR A 106 -11.64 -3.51 6.23
CA TYR A 106 -11.98 -4.87 5.82
C TYR A 106 -13.15 -4.92 4.86
N LYS A 107 -14.18 -4.10 5.07
CA LYS A 107 -15.31 -4.02 4.14
C LYS A 107 -14.88 -3.55 2.76
N LEU A 108 -13.76 -2.86 2.67
CA LEU A 108 -13.20 -2.37 1.42
C LEU A 108 -12.13 -3.30 0.83
N ASN A 109 -12.06 -4.54 1.32
CA ASN A 109 -11.22 -5.62 0.80
C ASN A 109 -9.72 -5.29 0.82
N VAL A 110 -9.20 -4.94 2.00
CA VAL A 110 -7.74 -4.75 2.14
C VAL A 110 -7.04 -6.10 2.35
N ALA A 111 -5.81 -6.19 1.88
CA ALA A 111 -5.00 -7.41 1.99
C ALA A 111 -4.45 -7.63 3.40
N GLY A 112 -4.28 -6.57 4.19
CA GLY A 112 -3.77 -6.69 5.55
C GLY A 112 -3.50 -5.35 6.19
N TYR A 113 -2.91 -5.41 7.39
CA TYR A 113 -2.55 -4.25 8.21
C TYR A 113 -1.10 -4.33 8.63
N LEU A 114 -0.47 -3.17 8.74
CA LEU A 114 0.89 -3.02 9.23
C LEU A 114 0.89 -1.89 10.26
N LEU A 115 1.32 -2.19 11.49
CA LEU A 115 1.35 -1.20 12.57
C LEU A 115 2.53 -0.26 12.42
N LYS A 116 2.31 1.03 12.61
CA LYS A 116 3.37 2.02 12.71
C LYS A 116 3.97 2.01 14.13
N PRO A 117 5.24 2.37 14.30
CA PRO A 117 6.20 2.67 13.22
C PRO A 117 6.56 1.43 12.43
N VAL A 118 6.78 1.62 11.12
CA VAL A 118 7.17 0.50 10.26
C VAL A 118 8.61 0.14 10.57
N THR A 119 8.81 -1.01 11.20
CA THR A 119 10.13 -1.54 11.51
C THR A 119 10.58 -2.52 10.43
N PHE A 120 11.88 -2.75 10.34
CA PHE A 120 12.43 -3.76 9.44
C PHE A 120 11.74 -5.11 9.66
N THR A 121 11.64 -5.55 10.92
CA THR A 121 11.08 -6.86 11.25
C THR A 121 9.62 -6.99 10.85
N ASN A 122 8.76 -6.05 11.26
CA ASN A 122 7.34 -6.17 10.95
C ASN A 122 7.05 -6.01 9.45
N PHE A 123 7.85 -5.19 8.76
CA PHE A 123 7.73 -5.05 7.32
C PHE A 123 8.10 -6.33 6.59
N VAL A 124 9.23 -6.94 6.95
CA VAL A 124 9.68 -8.19 6.35
C VAL A 124 8.67 -9.31 6.56
N ASP A 125 8.15 -9.44 7.79
CA ASP A 125 7.15 -10.46 8.11
C ASP A 125 5.87 -10.29 7.29
N THR A 126 5.39 -9.05 7.18
CA THR A 126 4.20 -8.74 6.39
C THR A 126 4.42 -9.05 4.91
N MET A 127 5.55 -8.63 4.37
CA MET A 127 5.87 -8.88 2.96
C MET A 127 6.08 -10.36 2.67
N ALA A 128 6.66 -11.11 3.60
CA ALA A 128 6.81 -12.55 3.44
C ALA A 128 5.46 -13.25 3.36
N THR A 129 4.51 -12.84 4.19
CA THR A 129 3.15 -13.38 4.17
C THR A 129 2.45 -13.07 2.85
N LEU A 130 2.54 -11.83 2.39
CA LEU A 130 1.96 -11.41 1.12
C LEU A 130 2.62 -12.10 -0.07
N ASN A 131 3.93 -12.26 -0.01
CA ASN A 131 4.69 -12.91 -1.08
C ASN A 131 4.26 -14.37 -1.26
N LYS A 132 4.00 -15.10 -0.17
CA LYS A 132 3.44 -16.45 -0.23
C LYS A 132 2.08 -16.45 -0.92
N TYR A 133 1.24 -15.49 -0.62
CA TYR A 133 -0.06 -15.35 -1.26
C TYR A 133 0.09 -15.16 -2.77
N TRP A 134 0.97 -14.24 -3.18
CA TRP A 134 1.17 -13.94 -4.60
C TRP A 134 1.90 -15.01 -5.37
N THR A 135 2.57 -15.92 -4.69
CA THR A 135 3.17 -17.10 -5.33
C THR A 135 2.11 -18.12 -5.75
N LEU A 136 0.97 -18.13 -5.03
CA LEU A 136 -0.10 -19.09 -5.26
C LEU A 136 -1.22 -18.55 -6.17
N VAL A 137 -1.34 -17.23 -6.27
CA VAL A 137 -2.41 -16.56 -7.03
C VAL A 137 -1.80 -15.49 -7.93
N GLU A 138 -2.33 -15.37 -9.14
CA GLU A 138 -1.93 -14.29 -10.02
C GLU A 138 -2.60 -12.99 -9.55
N LEU A 139 -1.83 -11.90 -9.50
CA LEU A 139 -2.35 -10.59 -9.19
C LEU A 139 -3.03 -9.98 -10.41
N PRO A 140 -4.12 -9.24 -10.17
CA PRO A 140 -4.77 -8.50 -11.25
C PRO A 140 -3.89 -7.40 -11.83
#